data_9bb5b167ac4bb4332fa9349d4d803440
#
_entry.id   9bb5b167ac4bb4332fa9349d4d803440
#
_cell.length_a   1.000
_cell.length_b   1.000
_cell.length_c   1.000
_cell.angle_alpha   90.00
_cell.angle_beta   90.00
_cell.angle_gamma   90.00
#
_symmetry.space_group_name_H-M   'P 1'
#
loop_
_entity.id
_entity.type
_entity.pdbx_description
1 polymer ?
#
loop_
_entity_poly.entity_id
_entity_poly.type
_entity_poly.pdbx_seq_one_letter_code
_entity_poly.pdbx_strand_id
1 'polypeptide(L)'
;MDASISPQELKSQLTGAKPPLVIDVRRTPAYRGATSMMDGALRRDPAAVGEWSRTLPKARDVVVYCVHGHEVSQNAAKALRDAGFNARFLDGGIEEGWIGNGGAVAHKPKDGATRWVTRERPKIDRIACPWLVSRFVDPDAEFLYAPVADVARVAAEQGAVPYDMPNGAFTHVGHLCSFDAFVKTYRLSEPALDRLATIVRGADTGALNLAPQSAGLLAVSLGLSRNFADDHAMLKQGMVIYDALYAWCKDGQDETHTWNPAATV
;
A
#
# COMPACT_ATOMS: atom_id res chain seq x y z
N MET A 1 18.33 -22.67 -6.14
CA MET A 1 18.32 -21.31 -5.50
C MET A 1 18.26 -21.51 -4.00
N ASP A 2 19.06 -20.74 -3.27
CA ASP A 2 19.02 -20.77 -1.82
C ASP A 2 17.64 -20.33 -1.33
N ALA A 3 17.13 -21.03 -0.33
CA ALA A 3 15.81 -20.74 0.24
C ALA A 3 15.81 -19.46 1.08
N SER A 4 17.00 -18.99 1.51
CA SER A 4 17.19 -17.81 2.33
C SER A 4 17.95 -16.70 1.61
N ILE A 5 17.97 -15.52 2.21
CA ILE A 5 18.74 -14.36 1.79
C ILE A 5 19.42 -13.74 3.00
N SER A 6 20.69 -13.40 2.88
CA SER A 6 21.39 -12.70 3.94
C SER A 6 20.96 -11.22 4.04
N PRO A 7 21.08 -10.58 5.21
CA PRO A 7 20.78 -9.16 5.38
C PRO A 7 21.58 -8.25 4.43
N GLN A 8 22.85 -8.57 4.20
CA GLN A 8 23.75 -7.81 3.32
C GLN A 8 23.31 -7.91 1.86
N GLU A 9 22.98 -9.11 1.41
CA GLU A 9 22.46 -9.33 0.06
C GLU A 9 21.14 -8.60 -0.15
N LEU A 10 20.21 -8.68 0.83
CA LEU A 10 18.94 -7.96 0.76
C LEU A 10 19.14 -6.44 0.69
N LYS A 11 20.03 -5.86 1.51
CA LYS A 11 20.37 -4.43 1.43
C LYS A 11 20.84 -4.02 0.04
N SER A 12 21.72 -4.82 -0.56
CA SER A 12 22.21 -4.58 -1.93
C SER A 12 21.07 -4.64 -2.95
N GLN A 13 20.19 -5.64 -2.85
CA GLN A 13 19.07 -5.78 -3.78
C GLN A 13 18.03 -4.67 -3.64
N LEU A 14 17.78 -4.16 -2.43
CA LEU A 14 16.84 -3.06 -2.18
C LEU A 14 17.26 -1.73 -2.83
N THR A 15 18.54 -1.54 -3.07
CA THR A 15 19.08 -0.35 -3.76
C THR A 15 19.28 -0.57 -5.26
N GLY A 16 19.04 -1.78 -5.77
CA GLY A 16 19.17 -2.16 -7.17
C GLY A 16 18.02 -1.67 -8.06
N ALA A 17 18.16 -1.92 -9.36
CA ALA A 17 17.18 -1.50 -10.37
C ALA A 17 15.82 -2.23 -10.26
N LYS A 18 15.83 -3.45 -9.71
CA LYS A 18 14.62 -4.29 -9.51
C LYS A 18 14.58 -4.81 -8.07
N PRO A 19 14.27 -3.96 -7.08
CA PRO A 19 14.23 -4.38 -5.69
C PRO A 19 13.13 -5.41 -5.47
N PRO A 20 13.35 -6.44 -4.61
CA PRO A 20 12.33 -7.41 -4.26
C PRO A 20 11.18 -6.75 -3.48
N LEU A 21 10.00 -7.38 -3.51
CA LEU A 21 8.96 -7.10 -2.53
C LEU A 21 9.38 -7.68 -1.19
N VAL A 22 9.33 -6.87 -0.14
CA VAL A 22 9.61 -7.33 1.23
C VAL A 22 8.28 -7.45 1.96
N ILE A 23 8.03 -8.62 2.57
CA ILE A 23 6.75 -8.91 3.21
C ILE A 23 6.97 -9.33 4.68
N ASP A 24 6.33 -8.59 5.57
CA ASP A 24 6.24 -8.92 6.98
C ASP A 24 5.19 -10.00 7.21
N VAL A 25 5.64 -11.20 7.53
CA VAL A 25 4.77 -12.34 7.82
C VAL A 25 4.81 -12.73 9.31
N ARG A 26 5.16 -11.81 10.20
CA ARG A 26 5.07 -12.06 11.65
C ARG A 26 3.64 -12.46 12.02
N ARG A 27 3.46 -13.40 12.94
CA ARG A 27 2.13 -13.69 13.50
C ARG A 27 1.54 -12.41 14.10
N THR A 28 0.22 -12.24 14.02
CA THR A 28 -0.46 -11.02 14.45
C THR A 28 -0.07 -10.52 15.84
N PRO A 29 0.06 -11.37 16.90
CA PRO A 29 0.51 -10.90 18.21
C PRO A 29 1.92 -10.30 18.19
N ALA A 30 2.86 -10.93 17.47
CA ALA A 30 4.24 -10.44 17.37
C ALA A 30 4.32 -9.14 16.54
N TYR A 31 3.52 -9.04 15.46
CA TYR A 31 3.41 -7.81 14.66
C TYR A 31 2.84 -6.66 15.49
N ARG A 32 1.71 -6.88 16.18
CA ARG A 32 1.05 -5.84 16.99
C ARG A 32 1.88 -5.40 18.19
N GLY A 33 2.61 -6.32 18.82
CA GLY A 33 3.49 -6.00 19.96
C GLY A 33 4.79 -5.27 19.59
N ALA A 34 5.18 -5.25 18.30
CA ALA A 34 6.39 -4.58 17.86
C ALA A 34 6.15 -3.08 17.62
N THR A 35 7.19 -2.27 17.76
CA THR A 35 7.19 -0.82 17.51
C THR A 35 7.78 -0.44 16.16
N SER A 36 8.20 -1.42 15.36
CA SER A 36 8.82 -1.19 14.06
C SER A 36 8.56 -2.32 13.09
N MET A 37 8.73 -2.04 11.81
CA MET A 37 8.79 -2.99 10.70
C MET A 37 9.91 -2.57 9.75
N MET A 38 10.36 -3.47 8.86
CA MET A 38 11.32 -3.07 7.84
C MET A 38 10.73 -1.95 6.96
N ASP A 39 11.54 -0.92 6.69
CA ASP A 39 11.10 0.18 5.86
C ASP A 39 10.69 -0.29 4.45
N GLY A 40 9.51 0.14 4.00
CA GLY A 40 8.92 -0.28 2.72
C GLY A 40 8.45 -1.73 2.66
N ALA A 41 8.31 -2.44 3.79
CA ALA A 41 7.73 -3.77 3.83
C ALA A 41 6.20 -3.72 3.83
N LEU A 42 5.59 -4.77 3.24
CA LEU A 42 4.15 -4.98 3.20
C LEU A 42 3.75 -5.94 4.33
N ARG A 43 2.73 -5.61 5.10
CA ARG A 43 2.20 -6.54 6.12
C ARG A 43 1.26 -7.57 5.48
N ARG A 44 1.48 -8.87 5.77
CA ARG A 44 0.58 -9.96 5.35
C ARG A 44 0.48 -11.03 6.43
N ASP A 45 -0.71 -11.63 6.56
CA ASP A 45 -0.92 -12.73 7.50
C ASP A 45 -0.24 -14.01 6.98
N PRO A 46 0.67 -14.64 7.75
CA PRO A 46 1.30 -15.89 7.36
C PRO A 46 0.32 -17.06 7.16
N ALA A 47 -0.87 -17.02 7.77
CA ALA A 47 -1.88 -18.06 7.60
C ALA A 47 -2.64 -17.95 6.26
N ALA A 48 -2.62 -16.79 5.60
CA ALA A 48 -3.40 -16.50 4.39
C ALA A 48 -2.53 -16.38 3.11
N VAL A 49 -1.35 -17.02 3.06
CA VAL A 49 -0.41 -16.93 1.92
C VAL A 49 -1.11 -17.27 0.59
N GLY A 50 -1.95 -18.30 0.56
CA GLY A 50 -2.66 -18.73 -0.65
C GLY A 50 -3.66 -17.69 -1.19
N GLU A 51 -4.14 -16.79 -0.35
CA GLU A 51 -5.06 -15.71 -0.73
C GLU A 51 -4.30 -14.50 -1.25
N TRP A 52 -3.45 -13.89 -0.41
CA TRP A 52 -2.78 -12.65 -0.76
C TRP A 52 -1.68 -12.82 -1.82
N SER A 53 -1.11 -14.01 -2.00
CA SER A 53 -0.13 -14.25 -3.07
C SER A 53 -0.72 -14.04 -4.47
N ARG A 54 -2.03 -14.22 -4.64
CA ARG A 54 -2.72 -14.00 -5.92
C ARG A 54 -2.72 -12.52 -6.34
N THR A 55 -2.53 -11.61 -5.39
CA THR A 55 -2.48 -10.16 -5.63
C THR A 55 -1.08 -9.65 -5.93
N LEU A 56 -0.04 -10.48 -5.76
CA LEU A 56 1.33 -10.07 -6.00
C LEU A 56 1.72 -10.16 -7.48
N PRO A 57 2.53 -9.22 -7.98
CA PRO A 57 3.08 -9.27 -9.33
C PRO A 57 4.06 -10.43 -9.47
N LYS A 58 3.77 -11.39 -10.36
CA LYS A 58 4.58 -12.60 -10.58
C LYS A 58 6.02 -12.32 -11.05
N ALA A 59 6.25 -11.18 -11.68
CA ALA A 59 7.56 -10.80 -12.20
C ALA A 59 8.52 -10.24 -11.12
N ARG A 60 8.08 -10.12 -9.88
CA ARG A 60 8.86 -9.57 -8.78
C ARG A 60 9.37 -10.67 -7.87
N ASP A 61 10.64 -10.59 -7.50
CA ASP A 61 11.20 -11.39 -6.41
C ASP A 61 10.54 -11.00 -5.09
N VAL A 62 10.37 -11.98 -4.20
CA VAL A 62 9.73 -11.79 -2.90
C VAL A 62 10.69 -12.21 -1.79
N VAL A 63 10.85 -11.35 -0.80
CA VAL A 63 11.55 -11.68 0.44
C VAL A 63 10.58 -11.57 1.59
N VAL A 64 10.37 -12.65 2.33
CA VAL A 64 9.52 -12.65 3.52
C VAL A 64 10.36 -12.67 4.78
N TYR A 65 9.90 -12.04 5.85
CA TYR A 65 10.54 -12.12 7.15
C TYR A 65 9.55 -12.31 8.29
N CYS A 66 9.97 -12.99 9.34
CA CYS A 66 9.31 -13.01 10.63
C CYS A 66 10.22 -12.41 11.71
N VAL A 67 10.02 -12.71 12.98
CA VAL A 67 10.85 -12.13 14.06
C VAL A 67 12.31 -12.60 13.93
N HIS A 68 12.54 -13.92 13.85
CA HIS A 68 13.88 -14.53 13.92
C HIS A 68 14.28 -15.33 12.66
N GLY A 69 13.50 -15.25 11.55
CA GLY A 69 13.81 -16.00 10.33
C GLY A 69 13.51 -17.50 10.40
N HIS A 70 12.73 -17.95 11.37
CA HIS A 70 12.43 -19.36 11.60
C HIS A 70 11.16 -19.81 10.83
N GLU A 71 10.49 -20.85 11.36
CA GLU A 71 9.37 -21.58 10.74
C GLU A 71 8.35 -20.72 10.01
N VAL A 72 7.93 -19.58 10.58
CA VAL A 72 6.86 -18.74 10.01
C VAL A 72 7.26 -18.18 8.65
N SER A 73 8.43 -17.57 8.54
CA SER A 73 8.92 -17.02 7.25
C SER A 73 9.40 -18.12 6.31
N GLN A 74 9.95 -19.22 6.82
CA GLN A 74 10.35 -20.35 6.00
C GLN A 74 9.15 -21.01 5.31
N ASN A 75 8.06 -21.24 6.06
CA ASN A 75 6.81 -21.81 5.52
C ASN A 75 6.14 -20.86 4.54
N ALA A 76 6.10 -19.55 4.83
CA ALA A 76 5.57 -18.55 3.92
C ALA A 76 6.37 -18.50 2.60
N ALA A 77 7.71 -18.50 2.67
CA ALA A 77 8.57 -18.53 1.48
C ALA A 77 8.36 -19.82 0.67
N LYS A 78 8.21 -20.98 1.35
CA LYS A 78 7.91 -22.23 0.68
C LYS A 78 6.56 -22.17 -0.06
N ALA A 79 5.51 -21.71 0.61
CA ALA A 79 4.18 -21.61 0.01
C ALA A 79 4.16 -20.65 -1.20
N LEU A 80 4.94 -19.56 -1.15
CA LEU A 80 5.11 -18.67 -2.29
C LEU A 80 5.84 -19.34 -3.45
N ARG A 81 6.89 -20.12 -3.20
CA ARG A 81 7.57 -20.89 -4.25
C ARG A 81 6.64 -21.93 -4.87
N ASP A 82 5.87 -22.64 -4.05
CA ASP A 82 4.87 -23.62 -4.53
C ASP A 82 3.79 -22.93 -5.40
N ALA A 83 3.51 -21.64 -5.14
CA ALA A 83 2.65 -20.78 -5.95
C ALA A 83 3.36 -20.13 -7.17
N GLY A 84 4.63 -20.48 -7.47
CA GLY A 84 5.38 -20.02 -8.64
C GLY A 84 6.08 -18.68 -8.52
N PHE A 85 6.34 -18.19 -7.29
CA PHE A 85 7.16 -17.00 -7.06
C PHE A 85 8.64 -17.36 -6.84
N ASN A 86 9.54 -16.45 -7.22
CA ASN A 86 10.92 -16.48 -6.72
C ASN A 86 10.93 -15.87 -5.32
N ALA A 87 10.80 -16.73 -4.29
CA ALA A 87 10.62 -16.31 -2.91
C ALA A 87 11.67 -16.88 -1.98
N ARG A 88 12.25 -16.02 -1.14
CA ARG A 88 13.24 -16.35 -0.11
C ARG A 88 12.80 -15.79 1.24
N PHE A 89 13.33 -16.35 2.33
CA PHE A 89 13.15 -15.76 3.67
C PHE A 89 14.44 -15.09 4.14
N LEU A 90 14.30 -14.06 4.96
CA LEU A 90 15.44 -13.33 5.53
C LEU A 90 16.07 -14.10 6.67
N ASP A 91 17.36 -14.38 6.59
CA ASP A 91 18.14 -15.00 7.65
C ASP A 91 18.14 -14.11 8.91
N GLY A 92 17.88 -14.69 10.08
CA GLY A 92 17.78 -13.98 11.36
C GLY A 92 16.55 -13.07 11.49
N GLY A 93 15.66 -13.06 10.49
CA GLY A 93 14.44 -12.26 10.52
C GLY A 93 14.66 -10.77 10.71
N ILE A 94 13.67 -10.08 11.33
CA ILE A 94 13.79 -8.63 11.54
C ILE A 94 14.73 -8.29 12.70
N GLU A 95 14.78 -9.09 13.74
CA GLU A 95 15.56 -8.76 14.95
C GLU A 95 17.08 -8.94 14.70
N GLU A 96 17.55 -10.17 14.62
CA GLU A 96 18.99 -10.47 14.48
C GLU A 96 19.47 -10.16 13.05
N GLY A 97 18.64 -10.49 12.05
CA GLY A 97 18.99 -10.35 10.65
C GLY A 97 19.00 -8.88 10.20
N TRP A 98 17.88 -8.17 10.36
CA TRP A 98 17.77 -6.83 9.80
C TRP A 98 18.25 -5.73 10.75
N ILE A 99 17.61 -5.61 11.93
CA ILE A 99 17.95 -4.58 12.93
C ILE A 99 19.37 -4.79 13.45
N GLY A 100 19.72 -6.03 13.78
CA GLY A 100 21.06 -6.38 14.26
C GLY A 100 22.18 -6.03 13.27
N ASN A 101 21.87 -5.90 11.97
CA ASN A 101 22.81 -5.48 10.93
C ASN A 101 22.57 -4.01 10.49
N GLY A 102 21.87 -3.18 11.26
CA GLY A 102 21.64 -1.76 10.98
C GLY A 102 20.75 -1.52 9.76
N GLY A 103 19.74 -2.37 9.57
CA GLY A 103 18.72 -2.20 8.53
C GLY A 103 17.72 -1.09 8.89
N ALA A 104 17.27 -0.34 7.90
CA ALA A 104 16.29 0.73 8.09
C ALA A 104 14.92 0.18 8.50
N VAL A 105 14.28 0.81 9.46
CA VAL A 105 12.95 0.45 9.96
C VAL A 105 12.01 1.65 9.95
N ALA A 106 10.75 1.39 9.65
CA ALA A 106 9.65 2.32 9.87
C ALA A 106 9.05 2.07 11.26
N HIS A 107 8.76 3.13 11.99
CA HIS A 107 8.08 3.04 13.27
C HIS A 107 6.58 2.79 13.09
N LYS A 108 6.01 2.03 14.01
CA LYS A 108 4.57 1.81 14.12
C LYS A 108 4.13 1.86 15.60
N PRO A 109 2.85 2.15 15.91
CA PRO A 109 2.34 2.05 17.26
C PRO A 109 2.50 0.63 17.83
N LYS A 110 2.86 0.54 19.12
CA LYS A 110 3.04 -0.74 19.83
C LYS A 110 1.73 -1.50 20.05
N ASP A 111 0.62 -0.80 20.08
CA ASP A 111 -0.69 -1.32 20.46
C ASP A 111 -1.54 -1.80 19.28
N GLY A 112 -0.99 -1.84 18.08
CA GLY A 112 -1.79 -2.32 16.97
C GLY A 112 -1.28 -2.07 15.56
N ALA A 113 -2.24 -1.82 14.71
CA ALA A 113 -2.09 -1.49 13.30
C ALA A 113 -1.37 -0.15 13.08
N THR A 114 -0.86 0.06 11.88
CA THR A 114 -0.34 1.39 11.50
C THR A 114 -1.47 2.41 11.56
N ARG A 115 -1.18 3.60 12.09
CA ARG A 115 -2.14 4.72 12.13
C ARG A 115 -1.69 5.81 11.18
N TRP A 116 -2.65 6.35 10.47
CA TRP A 116 -2.45 7.39 9.48
C TRP A 116 -3.41 8.55 9.73
N VAL A 117 -2.95 9.78 9.59
CA VAL A 117 -3.80 10.95 9.83
C VAL A 117 -3.65 11.97 8.70
N THR A 118 -4.78 12.55 8.30
CA THR A 118 -4.83 13.66 7.34
C THR A 118 -5.96 14.63 7.70
N ARG A 119 -6.13 15.63 6.85
CA ARG A 119 -7.22 16.61 6.99
C ARG A 119 -8.59 15.98 6.78
N GLU A 120 -9.56 16.44 7.55
CA GLU A 120 -10.97 16.12 7.36
C GLU A 120 -11.47 16.45 5.94
N ARG A 121 -12.61 15.93 5.56
CA ARG A 121 -13.21 16.03 4.22
C ARG A 121 -12.29 15.50 3.12
N PRO A 122 -11.83 14.23 3.22
CA PRO A 122 -10.89 13.65 2.26
C PRO A 122 -11.50 13.59 0.85
N LYS A 123 -10.65 13.82 -0.15
CA LYS A 123 -11.00 13.67 -1.56
C LYS A 123 -9.81 13.06 -2.29
N ILE A 124 -10.08 12.42 -3.40
CA ILE A 124 -9.10 11.90 -4.37
C ILE A 124 -7.94 11.15 -3.68
N ASP A 125 -6.75 11.74 -3.56
CA ASP A 125 -5.57 11.07 -3.01
C ASP A 125 -5.68 10.79 -1.51
N ARG A 126 -6.43 11.59 -0.73
CA ARG A 126 -6.73 11.31 0.68
C ARG A 126 -7.71 10.16 0.90
N ILE A 127 -8.28 9.59 -0.18
CA ILE A 127 -9.02 8.33 -0.19
C ILE A 127 -8.17 7.24 -0.87
N ALA A 128 -7.46 7.58 -1.94
CA ALA A 128 -6.57 6.65 -2.66
C ALA A 128 -5.43 6.13 -1.78
N CYS A 129 -4.80 7.01 -0.97
CA CYS A 129 -3.72 6.60 -0.05
C CYS A 129 -4.20 5.59 1.00
N PRO A 130 -5.30 5.81 1.75
CA PRO A 130 -5.92 4.78 2.59
C PRO A 130 -6.22 3.47 1.87
N TRP A 131 -6.75 3.53 0.65
CA TRP A 131 -7.00 2.35 -0.16
C TRP A 131 -5.69 1.59 -0.44
N LEU A 132 -4.65 2.28 -0.91
CA LEU A 132 -3.35 1.67 -1.18
C LEU A 132 -2.76 1.05 0.09
N VAL A 133 -2.77 1.79 1.20
CA VAL A 133 -2.26 1.28 2.48
C VAL A 133 -3.00 0.01 2.89
N SER A 134 -4.34 0.02 2.89
CA SER A 134 -5.15 -1.13 3.31
C SER A 134 -4.98 -2.35 2.39
N ARG A 135 -4.78 -2.15 1.08
CA ARG A 135 -4.68 -3.25 0.12
C ARG A 135 -3.27 -3.81 -0.02
N PHE A 136 -2.26 -2.97 0.13
CA PHE A 136 -0.88 -3.33 -0.21
C PHE A 136 0.09 -3.25 0.96
N VAL A 137 -0.12 -2.38 1.94
CA VAL A 137 0.82 -2.14 3.04
C VAL A 137 0.39 -2.85 4.31
N ASP A 138 -0.72 -2.42 4.92
CA ASP A 138 -1.24 -2.93 6.19
C ASP A 138 -2.76 -3.05 6.12
N PRO A 139 -3.32 -4.29 6.01
CA PRO A 139 -4.77 -4.49 5.97
C PRO A 139 -5.51 -4.04 7.23
N ASP A 140 -4.81 -3.97 8.36
CA ASP A 140 -5.36 -3.55 9.66
C ASP A 140 -5.19 -2.04 9.90
N ALA A 141 -4.68 -1.26 8.93
CA ALA A 141 -4.38 0.15 9.09
C ALA A 141 -5.60 0.96 9.55
N GLU A 142 -5.36 1.89 10.48
CA GLU A 142 -6.35 2.83 11.00
C GLU A 142 -6.14 4.22 10.40
N PHE A 143 -7.21 4.87 9.98
CA PHE A 143 -7.17 6.21 9.38
C PHE A 143 -7.90 7.21 10.25
N LEU A 144 -7.24 8.34 10.51
CA LEU A 144 -7.74 9.42 11.34
C LEU A 144 -7.91 10.68 10.50
N TYR A 145 -8.95 11.43 10.78
CA TYR A 145 -9.23 12.72 10.14
C TYR A 145 -9.32 13.80 11.19
N ALA A 146 -8.70 14.95 10.93
CA ALA A 146 -8.68 16.07 11.87
C ALA A 146 -8.73 17.40 11.11
N PRO A 147 -9.18 18.50 11.75
CA PRO A 147 -8.98 19.83 11.23
C PRO A 147 -7.50 20.07 10.89
N VAL A 148 -7.21 20.78 9.81
CA VAL A 148 -5.84 20.95 9.31
C VAL A 148 -4.85 21.42 10.38
N ALA A 149 -5.29 22.29 11.29
CA ALA A 149 -4.46 22.81 12.39
C ALA A 149 -4.13 21.75 13.45
N ASP A 150 -4.93 20.71 13.57
CA ASP A 150 -4.81 19.66 14.59
C ASP A 150 -4.07 18.41 14.11
N VAL A 151 -3.84 18.26 12.80
CA VAL A 151 -3.24 17.02 12.23
C VAL A 151 -1.91 16.68 12.90
N ALA A 152 -1.02 17.65 13.10
CA ALA A 152 0.28 17.41 13.73
C ALA A 152 0.15 16.97 15.20
N ARG A 153 -0.77 17.57 15.95
CA ARG A 153 -1.07 17.20 17.35
C ARG A 153 -1.64 15.78 17.42
N VAL A 154 -2.64 15.48 16.59
CA VAL A 154 -3.26 14.14 16.53
C VAL A 154 -2.22 13.09 16.11
N ALA A 155 -1.34 13.39 15.16
CA ALA A 155 -0.25 12.50 14.76
C ALA A 155 0.64 12.13 15.96
N ALA A 156 1.07 13.12 16.75
CA ALA A 156 1.91 12.90 17.92
C ALA A 156 1.20 12.12 19.03
N GLU A 157 -0.06 12.48 19.35
CA GLU A 157 -0.84 11.87 20.42
C GLU A 157 -1.23 10.42 20.11
N GLN A 158 -1.54 10.12 18.84
CA GLN A 158 -2.01 8.80 18.42
C GLN A 158 -0.90 7.91 17.85
N GLY A 159 0.33 8.40 17.75
CA GLY A 159 1.42 7.70 17.07
C GLY A 159 1.11 7.46 15.59
N ALA A 160 0.38 8.38 14.96
CA ALA A 160 -0.04 8.27 13.58
C ALA A 160 0.94 8.96 12.63
N VAL A 161 1.06 8.42 11.41
CA VAL A 161 1.86 9.01 10.33
C VAL A 161 1.01 10.03 9.58
N PRO A 162 1.40 11.30 9.52
CA PRO A 162 0.66 12.29 8.73
C PRO A 162 0.92 12.07 7.23
N TYR A 163 -0.13 12.21 6.42
CA TYR A 163 -0.05 12.15 4.96
C TYR A 163 -0.87 13.26 4.30
N ASP A 164 -0.49 13.62 3.09
CA ASP A 164 -1.04 14.76 2.34
C ASP A 164 -1.01 16.07 3.17
N MET A 165 0.10 16.27 3.85
CA MET A 165 0.37 17.47 4.65
C MET A 165 1.66 18.13 4.18
N PRO A 166 1.77 19.48 4.20
CA PRO A 166 2.99 20.16 3.82
C PRO A 166 4.21 19.67 4.61
N ASN A 167 5.33 19.52 3.92
CA ASN A 167 6.62 19.05 4.50
C ASN A 167 6.62 17.63 5.08
N GLY A 168 5.60 16.82 4.81
CA GLY A 168 5.53 15.41 5.20
C GLY A 168 6.28 14.49 4.25
N ALA A 169 6.56 13.26 4.70
CA ALA A 169 7.17 12.22 3.86
C ALA A 169 6.21 11.71 2.77
N PHE A 170 4.91 11.71 3.05
CA PHE A 170 3.85 11.26 2.16
C PHE A 170 3.03 12.45 1.66
N THR A 171 3.64 13.27 0.84
CA THR A 171 3.04 14.51 0.33
C THR A 171 3.39 14.73 -1.14
N HIS A 172 2.81 15.78 -1.72
CA HIS A 172 3.11 16.20 -3.09
C HIS A 172 4.58 16.58 -3.27
N VAL A 173 5.18 16.15 -4.38
CA VAL A 173 6.53 16.54 -4.79
C VAL A 173 6.51 16.92 -6.27
N GLY A 174 6.69 18.19 -6.56
CA GLY A 174 6.58 18.72 -7.92
C GLY A 174 5.17 18.48 -8.48
N HIS A 175 5.07 17.73 -9.57
CA HIS A 175 3.80 17.36 -10.21
C HIS A 175 3.19 16.05 -9.68
N LEU A 176 3.84 15.38 -8.75
CA LEU A 176 3.40 14.12 -8.16
C LEU A 176 2.50 14.38 -6.95
N CYS A 177 1.44 13.59 -6.79
CA CYS A 177 0.55 13.67 -5.63
C CYS A 177 0.99 12.72 -4.50
N SER A 178 0.29 12.76 -3.37
CA SER A 178 0.62 11.93 -2.20
C SER A 178 0.56 10.43 -2.51
N PHE A 179 -0.34 9.99 -3.39
CA PHE A 179 -0.42 8.59 -3.83
C PHE A 179 0.89 8.11 -4.47
N ASP A 180 1.53 8.94 -5.30
CA ASP A 180 2.82 8.63 -5.90
C ASP A 180 3.92 8.44 -4.84
N ALA A 181 3.89 9.25 -3.76
CA ALA A 181 4.84 9.11 -2.66
C ALA A 181 4.69 7.76 -1.95
N PHE A 182 3.46 7.27 -1.75
CA PHE A 182 3.22 5.93 -1.20
C PHE A 182 3.73 4.82 -2.13
N VAL A 183 3.37 4.86 -3.43
CA VAL A 183 3.84 3.88 -4.41
C VAL A 183 5.37 3.79 -4.41
N LYS A 184 6.05 4.93 -4.39
CA LYS A 184 7.52 5.01 -4.36
C LYS A 184 8.09 4.46 -3.07
N THR A 185 7.60 4.90 -1.91
CA THR A 185 8.13 4.51 -0.60
C THR A 185 8.02 3.00 -0.37
N TYR A 186 6.87 2.44 -0.71
CA TYR A 186 6.62 1.00 -0.56
C TYR A 186 7.03 0.17 -1.77
N ARG A 187 7.69 0.77 -2.76
CA ARG A 187 8.20 0.08 -3.96
C ARG A 187 7.13 -0.74 -4.69
N LEU A 188 5.91 -0.20 -4.76
CA LEU A 188 4.74 -0.89 -5.29
C LEU A 188 4.57 -0.73 -6.80
N SER A 189 5.51 -0.09 -7.51
CA SER A 189 5.41 0.15 -8.94
C SER A 189 5.18 -1.17 -9.70
N GLU A 190 4.03 -1.22 -10.37
CA GLU A 190 3.59 -2.28 -11.26
C GLU A 190 2.57 -1.70 -12.27
N PRO A 191 2.37 -2.30 -13.45
CA PRO A 191 1.62 -1.64 -14.53
C PRO A 191 0.22 -1.14 -14.17
N ALA A 192 -0.53 -1.88 -13.33
CA ALA A 192 -1.88 -1.48 -12.93
C ALA A 192 -1.86 -0.31 -11.93
N LEU A 193 -0.96 -0.36 -10.93
CA LEU A 193 -0.80 0.75 -9.97
C LEU A 193 -0.23 2.00 -10.63
N ASP A 194 0.68 1.87 -11.60
CA ASP A 194 1.24 3.01 -12.33
C ASP A 194 0.16 3.72 -13.16
N ARG A 195 -0.76 2.94 -13.78
CA ARG A 195 -1.95 3.48 -14.46
C ARG A 195 -2.88 4.18 -13.48
N LEU A 196 -3.20 3.53 -12.36
CA LEU A 196 -4.04 4.11 -11.31
C LEU A 196 -3.43 5.39 -10.75
N ALA A 197 -2.12 5.42 -10.49
CA ALA A 197 -1.41 6.61 -10.02
C ALA A 197 -1.53 7.77 -11.01
N THR A 198 -1.49 7.50 -12.32
CA THR A 198 -1.69 8.53 -13.36
C THR A 198 -3.11 9.10 -13.31
N ILE A 199 -4.14 8.25 -13.12
CA ILE A 199 -5.55 8.67 -12.99
C ILE A 199 -5.73 9.53 -11.73
N VAL A 200 -5.22 9.06 -10.59
CA VAL A 200 -5.31 9.76 -9.30
C VAL A 200 -4.62 11.11 -9.37
N ARG A 201 -3.38 11.15 -9.87
CA ARG A 201 -2.61 12.39 -10.05
C ARG A 201 -3.34 13.38 -10.93
N GLY A 202 -3.89 12.94 -12.07
CA GLY A 202 -4.64 13.81 -12.95
C GLY A 202 -5.86 14.43 -12.28
N ALA A 203 -6.61 13.65 -11.50
CA ALA A 203 -7.76 14.12 -10.75
C ALA A 203 -7.37 15.07 -9.60
N ASP A 204 -6.30 14.75 -8.88
CA ASP A 204 -5.89 15.43 -7.66
C ASP A 204 -5.19 16.77 -7.93
N THR A 205 -4.34 16.82 -8.96
CA THR A 205 -3.60 18.03 -9.32
C THR A 205 -4.32 18.93 -10.36
N GLY A 206 -5.51 18.53 -10.80
CA GLY A 206 -6.24 19.25 -11.85
C GLY A 206 -5.68 19.04 -13.26
N ALA A 207 -4.67 18.18 -13.43
CA ALA A 207 -4.09 17.84 -14.74
C ALA A 207 -4.92 16.74 -15.43
N LEU A 208 -6.20 17.02 -15.71
CA LEU A 208 -7.19 16.05 -16.16
C LEU A 208 -6.87 15.39 -17.50
N ASN A 209 -5.94 15.95 -18.26
CA ASN A 209 -5.45 15.41 -19.52
C ASN A 209 -4.44 14.29 -19.37
N LEU A 210 -3.96 13.98 -18.15
CA LEU A 210 -3.04 12.87 -17.90
C LEU A 210 -3.69 11.50 -18.18
N ALA A 211 -4.98 11.36 -17.88
CA ALA A 211 -5.75 10.18 -18.20
C ALA A 211 -7.23 10.54 -18.39
N PRO A 212 -7.95 9.96 -19.38
CA PRO A 212 -9.37 10.25 -19.62
C PRO A 212 -10.26 10.02 -18.38
N GLN A 213 -9.89 9.06 -17.53
CA GLN A 213 -10.62 8.68 -16.32
C GLN A 213 -10.49 9.70 -15.18
N SER A 214 -9.49 10.60 -15.23
CA SER A 214 -9.22 11.57 -14.16
C SER A 214 -10.41 12.51 -13.91
N ALA A 215 -11.08 12.97 -14.95
CA ALA A 215 -12.27 13.82 -14.83
C ALA A 215 -13.44 13.08 -14.18
N GLY A 216 -13.63 11.81 -14.51
CA GLY A 216 -14.64 10.95 -13.88
C GLY A 216 -14.36 10.73 -12.39
N LEU A 217 -13.11 10.41 -12.04
CA LEU A 217 -12.70 10.24 -10.65
C LEU A 217 -12.90 11.52 -9.83
N LEU A 218 -12.54 12.68 -10.37
CA LEU A 218 -12.77 13.98 -9.73
C LEU A 218 -14.27 14.19 -9.46
N ALA A 219 -15.13 14.00 -10.46
CA ALA A 219 -16.58 14.20 -10.32
C ALA A 219 -17.18 13.26 -9.25
N VAL A 220 -16.82 11.98 -9.29
CA VAL A 220 -17.27 10.98 -8.29
C VAL A 220 -16.78 11.33 -6.89
N SER A 221 -15.52 11.74 -6.74
CA SER A 221 -14.94 12.12 -5.43
C SER A 221 -15.65 13.34 -4.83
N LEU A 222 -15.97 14.35 -5.64
CA LEU A 222 -16.74 15.52 -5.21
C LEU A 222 -18.18 15.13 -4.82
N GLY A 223 -18.81 14.22 -5.58
CA GLY A 223 -20.14 13.68 -5.27
C GLY A 223 -20.15 12.92 -3.93
N LEU A 224 -19.18 12.06 -3.67
CA LEU A 224 -19.02 11.40 -2.37
C LEU A 224 -18.88 12.41 -1.24
N SER A 225 -18.03 13.41 -1.39
CA SER A 225 -17.86 14.45 -0.38
C SER A 225 -19.14 15.25 -0.12
N ARG A 226 -20.02 15.39 -1.11
CA ARG A 226 -21.33 16.03 -0.95
C ARG A 226 -22.35 15.15 -0.20
N ASN A 227 -22.31 13.85 -0.47
CA ASN A 227 -23.30 12.90 0.05
C ASN A 227 -22.99 12.41 1.48
N PHE A 228 -21.71 12.34 1.85
CA PHE A 228 -21.28 11.82 3.14
C PHE A 228 -20.64 12.93 3.98
N ALA A 229 -21.26 13.25 5.13
CA ALA A 229 -20.72 14.18 6.11
C ALA A 229 -19.64 13.53 6.99
N ASP A 230 -19.79 12.22 7.28
CA ASP A 230 -18.82 11.42 8.02
C ASP A 230 -17.70 10.94 7.11
N ASP A 231 -16.44 11.20 7.51
CA ASP A 231 -15.25 10.93 6.70
C ASP A 231 -14.96 9.41 6.59
N HIS A 232 -15.26 8.63 7.62
CA HIS A 232 -15.10 7.17 7.55
C HIS A 232 -16.16 6.51 6.68
N ALA A 233 -17.41 6.98 6.75
CA ALA A 233 -18.47 6.52 5.85
C ALA A 233 -18.12 6.85 4.38
N MET A 234 -17.59 8.03 4.13
CA MET A 234 -17.10 8.44 2.81
C MET A 234 -15.93 7.59 2.35
N LEU A 235 -14.93 7.35 3.21
CA LEU A 235 -13.80 6.46 2.93
C LEU A 235 -14.28 5.07 2.52
N LYS A 236 -15.22 4.49 3.28
CA LYS A 236 -15.76 3.16 2.99
C LYS A 236 -16.34 3.05 1.57
N GLN A 237 -17.05 4.07 1.09
CA GLN A 237 -17.57 4.09 -0.28
C GLN A 237 -16.45 4.32 -1.31
N GLY A 238 -15.50 5.20 -0.98
CA GLY A 238 -14.33 5.44 -1.82
C GLY A 238 -13.49 4.20 -2.04
N MET A 239 -13.31 3.35 -1.02
CA MET A 239 -12.57 2.09 -1.16
C MET A 239 -13.09 1.21 -2.31
N VAL A 240 -14.43 1.10 -2.45
CA VAL A 240 -15.05 0.31 -3.53
C VAL A 240 -14.74 0.90 -4.91
N ILE A 241 -14.71 2.22 -5.01
CA ILE A 241 -14.39 2.92 -6.28
C ILE A 241 -12.95 2.66 -6.68
N TYR A 242 -12.01 2.72 -5.73
CA TYR A 242 -10.61 2.44 -6.02
C TYR A 242 -10.34 0.95 -6.28
N ASP A 243 -11.06 0.03 -5.63
CA ASP A 243 -11.02 -1.40 -5.98
C ASP A 243 -11.47 -1.61 -7.43
N ALA A 244 -12.55 -0.97 -7.87
CA ALA A 244 -13.04 -1.05 -9.24
C ALA A 244 -12.07 -0.43 -10.26
N LEU A 245 -11.51 0.76 -9.97
CA LEU A 245 -10.51 1.41 -10.82
C LEU A 245 -9.24 0.56 -10.94
N TYR A 246 -8.79 -0.04 -9.85
CA TYR A 246 -7.61 -0.90 -9.87
C TYR A 246 -7.85 -2.16 -10.69
N ALA A 247 -9.00 -2.82 -10.53
CA ALA A 247 -9.38 -3.97 -11.34
C ALA A 247 -9.41 -3.61 -12.84
N TRP A 248 -10.02 -2.47 -13.18
CA TRP A 248 -10.00 -1.97 -14.56
C TRP A 248 -8.57 -1.71 -15.07
N CYS A 249 -7.71 -1.07 -14.26
CA CYS A 249 -6.30 -0.84 -14.60
C CYS A 249 -5.53 -2.15 -14.81
N LYS A 250 -5.92 -3.24 -14.16
CA LYS A 250 -5.25 -4.52 -14.21
C LYS A 250 -5.62 -5.32 -15.45
N ASP A 251 -6.89 -5.59 -15.64
CA ASP A 251 -7.38 -6.52 -16.66
C ASP A 251 -8.77 -6.20 -17.21
N GLY A 252 -9.40 -5.09 -16.82
CA GLY A 252 -10.74 -4.71 -17.26
C GLY A 252 -10.79 -3.75 -18.47
N GLN A 253 -9.65 -3.41 -19.09
CA GLN A 253 -9.62 -2.39 -20.15
C GLN A 253 -10.23 -2.85 -21.47
N ASP A 254 -10.30 -4.14 -21.70
CA ASP A 254 -10.88 -4.76 -22.90
C ASP A 254 -12.40 -5.00 -22.77
N GLU A 255 -12.99 -4.77 -21.59
CA GLU A 255 -14.43 -4.85 -21.42
C GLU A 255 -15.12 -3.70 -22.15
N THR A 256 -16.16 -4.05 -22.92
CA THR A 256 -16.93 -3.09 -23.70
C THR A 256 -18.40 -3.13 -23.32
N HIS A 257 -19.04 -1.96 -23.35
CA HIS A 257 -20.50 -1.87 -23.24
C HIS A 257 -21.12 -2.26 -24.57
N THR A 258 -21.83 -3.39 -24.59
CA THR A 258 -22.39 -4.00 -25.80
C THR A 258 -23.81 -3.51 -26.14
N TRP A 259 -24.23 -2.35 -25.65
CA TRP A 259 -25.54 -1.80 -26.00
C TRP A 259 -25.65 -1.56 -27.50
N ASN A 260 -26.64 -2.20 -28.14
CA ASN A 260 -26.95 -1.99 -29.56
C ASN A 260 -28.32 -1.29 -29.69
N PRO A 261 -28.37 -0.01 -30.12
CA PRO A 261 -29.63 0.70 -30.25
C PRO A 261 -30.57 0.08 -31.31
N ALA A 262 -30.03 -0.68 -32.27
CA ALA A 262 -30.84 -1.38 -33.29
C ALA A 262 -31.51 -2.67 -32.78
N ALA A 263 -31.15 -3.17 -31.62
CA ALA A 263 -31.75 -4.35 -31.02
C ALA A 263 -32.97 -4.04 -30.10
N THR A 264 -33.38 -2.78 -30.01
CA THR A 264 -34.46 -2.29 -29.13
C THR A 264 -35.73 -1.94 -29.92
N VAL A 265 -36.06 -2.69 -30.97
CA VAL A 265 -37.35 -2.59 -31.68
C VAL A 265 -38.17 -3.86 -31.52
#